data_95da6253be1add40246e0c615b89e579
#
_entry.id   95da6253be1add40246e0c615b89e579
#
_cell.length_a   1.000
_cell.length_b   1.000
_cell.length_c   1.000
_cell.angle_alpha   90.00
_cell.angle_beta   90.00
_cell.angle_gamma   90.00
#
_symmetry.space_group_name_H-M   'P 1'
#
loop_
_entity.id
_entity.type
_entity.pdbx_description
1 polymer ?
#
loop_
_entity_poly.entity_id
_entity_poly.type
_entity_poly.pdbx_seq_one_letter_code
_entity_poly.pdbx_strand_id
1 'polypeptide(L)'
;MSSHLTASYGAVDRAGCPRRNPFGSVVQVNGNYLKLKAGYLFPEIGRRVKAFSAANPDAALIRLGIGDVTEPLPLACREAMKTAIDAMGTAEGFHGYGPEQGYGWLREAIAKHDFQARGCDISAEEIFVSDGSKCDSSNILDILGEGNRIAVTDPVYPVYVDTNVMAGRTGEAGEEGRYGGLTYLPISADNGFAAQIPSEPVDLIYLCFPNNPTGAVATKEQLKAWVDYARSKGSLILFDAAYEAFIQDPSLPHSIFEIEGARECAIEFRSFSKNAGFTGTRCAFTVVPKGLKGTAAN
;
A
#
# COMPACT_ATOMS: atom_id res chain seq x y z
N MET A 1 -2.93 15.75 -10.54
CA MET A 1 -1.67 16.51 -10.82
C MET A 1 -1.06 16.21 -12.19
N SER A 2 -1.56 15.22 -12.93
CA SER A 2 -0.98 14.78 -14.21
C SER A 2 -1.27 15.66 -15.44
N SER A 3 -2.19 16.64 -15.38
CA SER A 3 -2.64 17.40 -16.56
C SER A 3 -1.94 18.75 -16.77
N HIS A 4 -1.01 19.14 -15.91
CA HIS A 4 -0.35 20.46 -15.99
C HIS A 4 1.18 20.41 -16.14
N LEU A 5 1.79 19.22 -16.11
CA LEU A 5 3.21 19.05 -16.43
C LEU A 5 3.33 18.44 -17.82
N THR A 6 3.29 19.26 -18.85
CA THR A 6 3.74 18.87 -20.18
C THR A 6 5.25 18.89 -20.18
N ALA A 7 5.90 17.71 -19.96
CA ALA A 7 7.29 17.57 -20.24
C ALA A 7 7.50 17.58 -21.74
N SER A 8 7.95 18.70 -22.32
CA SER A 8 8.51 18.69 -23.66
C SER A 8 9.87 17.98 -23.57
N TYR A 9 10.01 16.84 -24.22
CA TYR A 9 11.31 16.22 -24.46
C TYR A 9 12.19 17.25 -25.17
N GLY A 10 13.15 17.82 -24.44
CA GLY A 10 14.05 18.82 -24.96
C GLY A 10 14.93 18.20 -26.05
N ALA A 11 14.86 18.74 -27.26
CA ALA A 11 15.84 18.45 -28.27
C ALA A 11 17.24 18.77 -27.72
N VAL A 12 18.13 17.81 -27.74
CA VAL A 12 19.58 18.01 -27.44
C VAL A 12 20.22 18.84 -28.57
N ASP A 13 21.17 19.70 -28.24
CA ASP A 13 22.00 20.37 -29.22
C ASP A 13 22.99 19.39 -29.86
N ARG A 14 23.71 19.84 -30.89
CA ARG A 14 24.70 19.01 -31.61
C ARG A 14 25.90 18.52 -30.74
N ALA A 15 25.98 18.99 -29.50
CA ALA A 15 27.00 18.59 -28.54
C ALA A 15 26.45 17.64 -27.45
N GLY A 16 25.19 17.18 -27.56
CA GLY A 16 24.57 16.26 -26.58
C GLY A 16 24.15 16.93 -25.27
N CYS A 17 24.21 18.26 -25.20
CA CYS A 17 23.78 18.99 -24.02
C CYS A 17 22.27 19.28 -24.07
N PRO A 18 21.51 19.06 -22.97
CA PRO A 18 20.10 19.40 -22.96
C PRO A 18 19.92 20.91 -23.20
N ARG A 19 19.13 21.27 -24.24
CA ARG A 19 18.83 22.68 -24.50
C ARG A 19 18.18 23.29 -23.28
N ARG A 20 18.73 24.40 -22.82
CA ARG A 20 18.13 25.17 -21.72
C ARG A 20 16.71 25.60 -22.13
N ASN A 21 15.74 25.33 -21.26
CA ASN A 21 14.38 25.86 -21.40
C ASN A 21 14.49 27.40 -21.60
N PRO A 22 13.78 28.00 -22.57
CA PRO A 22 13.81 29.43 -22.81
C PRO A 22 13.43 30.27 -21.57
N PHE A 23 12.79 29.66 -20.56
CA PHE A 23 12.51 30.30 -19.28
C PHE A 23 13.60 30.11 -18.23
N GLY A 24 14.78 29.59 -18.59
CA GLY A 24 15.95 29.52 -17.70
C GLY A 24 15.87 28.48 -16.57
N SER A 25 14.82 27.65 -16.50
CA SER A 25 14.70 26.62 -15.47
C SER A 25 15.70 25.49 -15.71
N VAL A 26 16.50 25.19 -14.68
CA VAL A 26 17.41 24.03 -14.64
C VAL A 26 16.81 22.85 -13.84
N VAL A 27 15.58 22.97 -13.36
CA VAL A 27 14.89 21.93 -12.60
C VAL A 27 14.51 20.80 -13.53
N GLN A 28 14.99 19.59 -13.20
CA GLN A 28 14.60 18.37 -13.85
C GLN A 28 13.47 17.71 -13.04
N VAL A 29 12.42 17.25 -13.72
CA VAL A 29 11.35 16.47 -13.11
C VAL A 29 11.67 14.97 -13.22
N ASN A 30 11.16 14.18 -12.28
CA ASN A 30 11.30 12.73 -12.33
C ASN A 30 10.60 12.16 -13.56
N GLY A 31 11.36 11.75 -14.57
CA GLY A 31 10.86 11.23 -15.83
C GLY A 31 10.08 9.92 -15.71
N ASN A 32 10.23 9.19 -14.60
CA ASN A 32 9.49 7.95 -14.36
C ASN A 32 7.97 8.18 -14.26
N TYR A 33 7.54 9.38 -13.88
CA TYR A 33 6.11 9.72 -13.91
C TYR A 33 5.49 9.69 -15.31
N LEU A 34 6.28 9.83 -16.35
CA LEU A 34 5.84 9.71 -17.74
C LEU A 34 5.58 8.25 -18.15
N LYS A 35 6.14 7.28 -17.42
CA LYS A 35 5.91 5.86 -17.64
C LYS A 35 4.58 5.37 -17.08
N LEU A 36 3.99 6.13 -16.15
CA LEU A 36 2.66 5.83 -15.65
C LEU A 36 1.68 5.90 -16.83
N LYS A 37 0.87 4.86 -17.02
CA LYS A 37 -0.19 4.92 -18.02
C LYS A 37 -1.08 6.13 -17.76
N ALA A 38 -1.28 6.93 -18.79
CA ALA A 38 -2.19 8.07 -18.74
C ALA A 38 -3.58 7.59 -18.30
N GLY A 39 -3.99 8.01 -17.11
CA GLY A 39 -5.26 7.62 -16.51
C GLY A 39 -5.09 6.62 -15.37
N TYR A 40 -4.66 7.10 -14.19
CA TYR A 40 -4.94 6.37 -12.96
C TYR A 40 -6.39 5.90 -12.98
N LEU A 41 -6.63 4.61 -12.73
CA LEU A 41 -7.90 3.91 -12.93
C LEU A 41 -9.12 4.70 -12.41
N PHE A 42 -9.04 5.26 -11.22
CA PHE A 42 -10.16 5.94 -10.58
C PHE A 42 -10.60 7.26 -11.26
N PRO A 43 -9.72 8.19 -11.67
CA PRO A 43 -10.10 9.35 -12.47
C PRO A 43 -10.73 8.97 -13.80
N GLU A 44 -10.23 7.93 -14.48
CA GLU A 44 -10.79 7.48 -15.76
C GLU A 44 -12.20 6.88 -15.55
N ILE A 45 -12.41 6.06 -14.53
CA ILE A 45 -13.76 5.58 -14.17
C ILE A 45 -14.68 6.76 -13.87
N GLY A 46 -14.21 7.73 -13.06
CA GLY A 46 -14.99 8.94 -12.75
C GLY A 46 -15.40 9.73 -14.00
N ARG A 47 -14.49 9.87 -14.95
CA ARG A 47 -14.76 10.51 -16.25
C ARG A 47 -15.83 9.75 -17.06
N ARG A 48 -15.71 8.41 -17.15
CA ARG A 48 -16.70 7.56 -17.87
C ARG A 48 -18.05 7.60 -17.19
N VAL A 49 -18.10 7.51 -15.86
CA VAL A 49 -19.34 7.62 -15.08
C VAL A 49 -20.02 8.96 -15.35
N LYS A 50 -19.27 10.07 -15.30
CA LYS A 50 -19.82 11.41 -15.57
C LYS A 50 -20.39 11.52 -17.00
N ALA A 51 -19.65 11.00 -17.99
CA ALA A 51 -20.11 11.00 -19.39
C ALA A 51 -21.37 10.15 -19.58
N PHE A 52 -21.40 8.95 -18.98
CA PHE A 52 -22.58 8.07 -19.03
C PHE A 52 -23.81 8.72 -18.40
N SER A 53 -23.67 9.27 -17.17
CA SER A 53 -24.78 9.93 -16.47
C SER A 53 -25.30 11.15 -17.23
N ALA A 54 -24.43 11.90 -17.91
CA ALA A 54 -24.85 13.02 -18.75
C ALA A 54 -25.63 12.57 -19.99
N ALA A 55 -25.24 11.44 -20.58
CA ALA A 55 -25.93 10.87 -21.74
C ALA A 55 -27.24 10.12 -21.39
N ASN A 56 -27.37 9.68 -20.13
CA ASN A 56 -28.47 8.84 -19.64
C ASN A 56 -29.01 9.39 -18.31
N PRO A 57 -29.65 10.56 -18.27
CA PRO A 57 -30.03 11.23 -17.03
C PRO A 57 -31.00 10.43 -16.14
N ASP A 58 -31.82 9.57 -16.76
CA ASP A 58 -32.82 8.75 -16.06
C ASP A 58 -32.28 7.37 -15.63
N ALA A 59 -31.02 7.04 -15.95
CA ALA A 59 -30.43 5.75 -15.60
C ALA A 59 -30.00 5.71 -14.14
N ALA A 60 -30.51 4.75 -13.37
CA ALA A 60 -30.04 4.44 -12.03
C ALA A 60 -28.67 3.73 -12.13
N LEU A 61 -27.59 4.42 -11.76
CA LEU A 61 -26.23 3.88 -11.81
C LEU A 61 -25.84 3.21 -10.49
N ILE A 62 -25.58 1.90 -10.53
CA ILE A 62 -25.02 1.16 -9.41
C ILE A 62 -23.50 1.18 -9.51
N ARG A 63 -22.83 1.79 -8.54
CA ARG A 63 -21.36 1.95 -8.53
C ARG A 63 -20.71 0.80 -7.76
N LEU A 64 -20.02 -0.09 -8.47
CA LEU A 64 -19.29 -1.24 -7.92
C LEU A 64 -17.77 -1.16 -8.14
N GLY A 65 -17.27 -0.03 -8.63
CA GLY A 65 -15.88 0.11 -9.09
C GLY A 65 -14.87 0.54 -8.02
N ILE A 66 -15.34 0.99 -6.85
CA ILE A 66 -14.47 1.42 -5.74
C ILE A 66 -14.97 0.77 -4.46
N GLY A 67 -14.09 0.03 -3.80
CA GLY A 67 -14.35 -0.49 -2.45
C GLY A 67 -14.18 0.62 -1.42
N ASP A 68 -15.22 1.42 -1.22
CA ASP A 68 -15.27 2.43 -0.16
C ASP A 68 -16.26 2.00 0.93
N VAL A 69 -16.14 2.61 2.11
CA VAL A 69 -17.11 2.43 3.18
C VAL A 69 -18.41 3.16 2.82
N THR A 70 -19.54 2.51 3.05
CA THR A 70 -20.86 3.04 2.72
C THR A 70 -21.66 3.45 3.95
N GLU A 71 -21.23 2.99 5.14
CA GLU A 71 -21.88 3.28 6.40
C GLU A 71 -21.25 4.50 7.10
N PRO A 72 -22.03 5.27 7.87
CA PRO A 72 -21.51 6.33 8.71
C PRO A 72 -20.50 5.82 9.73
N LEU A 73 -19.64 6.74 10.22
CA LEU A 73 -18.70 6.41 11.30
C LEU A 73 -19.43 5.80 12.50
N PRO A 74 -18.90 4.73 13.11
CA PRO A 74 -19.44 4.13 14.33
C PRO A 74 -19.61 5.17 15.44
N LEU A 75 -20.65 5.02 16.25
CA LEU A 75 -20.92 5.97 17.34
C LEU A 75 -19.74 6.11 18.27
N ALA A 76 -19.09 5.01 18.65
CA ALA A 76 -17.92 5.02 19.52
C ALA A 76 -16.77 5.87 18.95
N CYS A 77 -16.50 5.77 17.65
CA CYS A 77 -15.47 6.60 16.99
C CYS A 77 -15.86 8.09 17.03
N ARG A 78 -17.11 8.43 16.74
CA ARG A 78 -17.57 9.82 16.74
C ARG A 78 -17.49 10.45 18.12
N GLU A 79 -17.91 9.71 19.16
CA GLU A 79 -17.88 10.22 20.54
C GLU A 79 -16.43 10.39 21.03
N ALA A 80 -15.53 9.45 20.72
CA ALA A 80 -14.12 9.57 21.03
C ALA A 80 -13.47 10.78 20.33
N MET A 81 -13.81 11.02 19.05
CA MET A 81 -13.31 12.18 18.31
C MET A 81 -13.80 13.51 18.93
N LYS A 82 -15.08 13.60 19.32
CA LYS A 82 -15.62 14.80 20.01
C LYS A 82 -14.88 15.03 21.32
N THR A 83 -14.72 13.99 22.13
CA THR A 83 -13.99 14.07 23.42
C THR A 83 -12.56 14.55 23.20
N ALA A 84 -11.88 14.04 22.17
CA ALA A 84 -10.51 14.46 21.85
C ALA A 84 -10.44 15.93 21.40
N ILE A 85 -11.40 16.39 20.59
CA ILE A 85 -11.49 17.80 20.15
C ILE A 85 -11.76 18.72 21.32
N ASP A 86 -12.71 18.36 22.21
CA ASP A 86 -13.03 19.15 23.39
C ASP A 86 -11.82 19.26 24.33
N ALA A 87 -11.11 18.17 24.54
CA ALA A 87 -9.87 18.16 25.34
C ALA A 87 -8.80 19.09 24.78
N MET A 88 -8.64 19.17 23.47
CA MET A 88 -7.69 20.07 22.83
C MET A 88 -8.00 21.58 23.05
N GLY A 89 -9.20 21.90 23.50
CA GLY A 89 -9.61 23.26 23.89
C GLY A 89 -9.08 23.69 25.26
N THR A 90 -8.39 22.85 26.01
CA THR A 90 -7.83 23.14 27.33
C THR A 90 -6.30 23.13 27.28
N ALA A 91 -5.65 23.82 28.23
CA ALA A 91 -4.19 23.85 28.32
C ALA A 91 -3.61 22.45 28.64
N GLU A 92 -4.33 21.68 29.46
CA GLU A 92 -3.94 20.34 29.88
C GLU A 92 -4.14 19.29 28.78
N GLY A 93 -5.17 19.47 27.95
CA GLY A 93 -5.54 18.51 26.88
C GLY A 93 -5.01 18.89 25.50
N PHE A 94 -4.36 20.04 25.37
CA PHE A 94 -3.76 20.45 24.10
C PHE A 94 -2.57 19.58 23.74
N HIS A 95 -2.58 19.07 22.53
CA HIS A 95 -1.50 18.27 21.97
C HIS A 95 -0.87 18.97 20.76
N GLY A 96 0.41 19.30 20.85
CA GLY A 96 1.23 19.75 19.72
C GLY A 96 1.71 18.56 18.88
N TYR A 97 2.94 18.62 18.38
CA TYR A 97 3.55 17.47 17.71
C TYR A 97 3.63 16.28 18.65
N GLY A 98 3.07 15.15 18.24
CA GLY A 98 3.21 13.88 18.95
C GLY A 98 4.56 13.23 18.76
N PRO A 99 4.82 12.10 19.43
CA PRO A 99 5.98 11.27 19.15
C PRO A 99 6.00 10.79 17.68
N GLU A 100 7.17 10.73 17.07
CA GLU A 100 7.35 10.37 15.65
C GLU A 100 6.69 9.03 15.25
N GLN A 101 6.73 8.04 16.13
CA GLN A 101 6.08 6.75 15.92
C GLN A 101 4.58 6.74 16.25
N GLY A 102 4.04 7.81 16.77
CA GLY A 102 2.68 7.90 17.32
C GLY A 102 2.65 7.72 18.84
N TYR A 103 1.52 8.07 19.44
CA TYR A 103 1.32 8.01 20.88
C TYR A 103 1.50 6.60 21.46
N GLY A 104 2.22 6.49 22.58
CA GLY A 104 2.51 5.22 23.25
C GLY A 104 1.25 4.44 23.58
N TRP A 105 0.25 5.10 24.17
CA TRP A 105 -1.03 4.46 24.53
C TRP A 105 -1.74 3.83 23.32
N LEU A 106 -1.70 4.46 22.13
CA LEU A 106 -2.30 3.92 20.92
C LEU A 106 -1.52 2.70 20.42
N ARG A 107 -0.19 2.81 20.37
CA ARG A 107 0.68 1.69 19.94
C ARG A 107 0.58 0.49 20.88
N GLU A 108 0.46 0.71 22.19
CA GLU A 108 0.22 -0.31 23.19
C GLU A 108 -1.14 -0.99 22.99
N ALA A 109 -2.20 -0.19 22.74
CA ALA A 109 -3.52 -0.72 22.46
C ALA A 109 -3.52 -1.58 21.19
N ILE A 110 -2.88 -1.12 20.10
CA ILE A 110 -2.72 -1.88 18.85
C ILE A 110 -1.96 -3.18 19.12
N ALA A 111 -0.79 -3.11 19.77
CA ALA A 111 0.02 -4.30 20.09
C ALA A 111 -0.81 -5.35 20.84
N LYS A 112 -1.55 -4.90 21.86
CA LYS A 112 -2.35 -5.76 22.73
C LYS A 112 -3.53 -6.40 22.00
N HIS A 113 -4.31 -5.60 21.27
CA HIS A 113 -5.61 -6.04 20.75
C HIS A 113 -5.52 -6.65 19.36
N ASP A 114 -4.64 -6.15 18.49
CA ASP A 114 -4.54 -6.62 17.12
C ASP A 114 -3.53 -7.77 16.95
N PHE A 115 -2.54 -7.87 17.84
CA PHE A 115 -1.45 -8.85 17.72
C PHE A 115 -1.36 -9.82 18.88
N GLN A 116 -1.13 -9.35 20.11
CA GLN A 116 -0.89 -10.21 21.27
C GLN A 116 -2.13 -11.04 21.61
N ALA A 117 -3.33 -10.51 21.46
CA ALA A 117 -4.58 -11.25 21.60
C ALA A 117 -4.71 -12.44 20.62
N ARG A 118 -3.93 -12.44 19.53
CA ARG A 118 -3.84 -13.53 18.54
C ARG A 118 -2.57 -14.38 18.69
N GLY A 119 -1.81 -14.16 19.75
CA GLY A 119 -0.57 -14.89 20.02
C GLY A 119 0.64 -14.37 19.24
N CYS A 120 0.53 -13.22 18.54
CA CYS A 120 1.68 -12.60 17.86
C CYS A 120 2.53 -11.81 18.85
N ASP A 121 3.83 -12.08 18.88
CA ASP A 121 4.81 -11.36 19.71
C ASP A 121 5.21 -10.04 19.04
N ILE A 122 4.30 -9.07 19.00
CA ILE A 122 4.53 -7.71 18.52
C ILE A 122 4.43 -6.74 19.70
N SER A 123 5.45 -5.91 19.86
CA SER A 123 5.50 -4.86 20.88
C SER A 123 5.09 -3.49 20.31
N ALA A 124 4.69 -2.57 21.19
CA ALA A 124 4.36 -1.20 20.81
C ALA A 124 5.50 -0.47 20.07
N GLU A 125 6.75 -0.84 20.33
CA GLU A 125 7.94 -0.22 19.73
C GLU A 125 8.18 -0.67 18.28
N GLU A 126 7.46 -1.68 17.80
CA GLU A 126 7.49 -2.17 16.42
C GLU A 126 6.37 -1.57 15.58
N ILE A 127 5.55 -0.69 16.16
CA ILE A 127 4.38 -0.08 15.53
C ILE A 127 4.64 1.39 15.24
N PHE A 128 4.38 1.80 13.99
CA PHE A 128 4.54 3.16 13.47
C PHE A 128 3.19 3.65 12.97
N VAL A 129 2.59 4.60 13.68
CA VAL A 129 1.29 5.19 13.31
C VAL A 129 1.46 6.18 12.18
N SER A 130 0.54 6.17 11.22
CA SER A 130 0.60 6.99 10.01
C SER A 130 -0.77 7.53 9.60
N ASP A 131 -0.81 8.28 8.52
CA ASP A 131 -2.02 8.84 7.92
C ASP A 131 -2.68 7.94 6.87
N GLY A 132 -2.12 6.76 6.60
CA GLY A 132 -2.72 5.80 5.65
C GLY A 132 -1.76 4.76 5.11
N SER A 133 -2.16 3.50 5.07
CA SER A 133 -1.35 2.39 4.53
C SER A 133 -0.93 2.59 3.06
N LYS A 134 -1.69 3.37 2.29
CA LYS A 134 -1.29 3.77 0.94
C LYS A 134 -0.03 4.64 0.96
N CYS A 135 0.06 5.59 1.88
CA CYS A 135 1.25 6.43 2.07
C CYS A 135 2.41 5.57 2.56
N ASP A 136 2.15 4.68 3.52
CA ASP A 136 3.16 3.78 4.07
C ASP A 136 3.78 2.87 3.00
N SER A 137 2.93 2.25 2.16
CA SER A 137 3.38 1.38 1.06
C SER A 137 4.18 2.11 -0.03
N SER A 138 4.03 3.43 -0.13
CA SER A 138 4.85 4.29 -0.98
C SER A 138 6.15 4.68 -0.29
N ASN A 139 6.06 5.20 0.93
CA ASN A 139 7.19 5.80 1.64
C ASN A 139 8.23 4.75 2.07
N ILE A 140 7.79 3.49 2.31
CA ILE A 140 8.72 2.40 2.63
C ILE A 140 9.77 2.17 1.53
N LEU A 141 9.49 2.59 0.30
CA LEU A 141 10.43 2.45 -0.80
C LEU A 141 11.68 3.32 -0.63
N ASP A 142 11.60 4.40 0.14
CA ASP A 142 12.74 5.31 0.37
C ASP A 142 13.88 4.62 1.14
N ILE A 143 13.55 3.61 1.97
CA ILE A 143 14.55 2.83 2.72
C ILE A 143 14.97 1.53 2.01
N LEU A 144 14.38 1.22 0.87
CA LEU A 144 14.67 -0.01 0.11
C LEU A 144 15.52 0.32 -1.12
N GLY A 145 16.56 -0.45 -1.38
CA GLY A 145 17.46 -0.26 -2.53
C GLY A 145 16.74 -0.34 -3.88
N GLU A 146 17.20 0.44 -4.87
CA GLU A 146 16.57 0.52 -6.19
C GLU A 146 16.71 -0.77 -7.02
N GLY A 147 17.76 -1.55 -6.78
CA GLY A 147 18.04 -2.78 -7.51
C GLY A 147 17.21 -4.01 -7.10
N ASN A 148 16.30 -3.88 -6.16
CA ASN A 148 15.47 -5.00 -5.70
C ASN A 148 14.52 -5.47 -6.81
N ARG A 149 14.45 -6.79 -7.04
CA ARG A 149 13.49 -7.45 -7.93
C ARG A 149 12.17 -7.58 -7.20
N ILE A 150 11.09 -7.17 -7.85
CA ILE A 150 9.79 -6.98 -7.20
C ILE A 150 8.78 -7.95 -7.77
N ALA A 151 8.05 -8.65 -6.89
CA ALA A 151 6.90 -9.46 -7.25
C ALA A 151 5.60 -8.83 -6.73
N VAL A 152 4.59 -8.83 -7.58
CA VAL A 152 3.22 -8.39 -7.27
C VAL A 152 2.22 -9.42 -7.73
N THR A 153 1.09 -9.56 -7.05
CA THR A 153 -0.02 -10.40 -7.52
C THR A 153 -0.65 -9.82 -8.79
N ASP A 154 -1.35 -10.62 -9.56
CA ASP A 154 -2.09 -10.18 -10.75
C ASP A 154 -3.46 -10.88 -10.81
N PRO A 155 -4.57 -10.15 -10.59
CA PRO A 155 -4.65 -8.70 -10.42
C PRO A 155 -4.08 -8.19 -9.08
N VAL A 156 -3.72 -6.91 -9.06
CA VAL A 156 -3.03 -6.25 -7.95
C VAL A 156 -3.68 -4.90 -7.62
N TYR A 157 -3.57 -4.46 -6.38
CA TYR A 157 -3.86 -3.07 -6.03
C TYR A 157 -2.87 -2.14 -6.77
N PRO A 158 -3.36 -1.25 -7.66
CA PRO A 158 -2.49 -0.50 -8.58
C PRO A 158 -1.37 0.30 -7.91
N VAL A 159 -1.57 0.69 -6.66
CA VAL A 159 -0.61 1.52 -5.92
C VAL A 159 0.75 0.85 -5.79
N TYR A 160 0.83 -0.46 -5.61
CA TYR A 160 2.12 -1.16 -5.50
C TYR A 160 2.91 -1.09 -6.80
N VAL A 161 2.23 -1.15 -7.94
CA VAL A 161 2.86 -0.97 -9.25
C VAL A 161 3.25 0.50 -9.46
N ASP A 162 2.31 1.41 -9.30
CA ASP A 162 2.49 2.84 -9.59
C ASP A 162 3.62 3.46 -8.75
N THR A 163 3.72 3.12 -7.45
CA THR A 163 4.78 3.64 -6.59
C THR A 163 6.15 3.14 -7.01
N ASN A 164 6.26 1.89 -7.42
CA ASN A 164 7.51 1.34 -7.95
C ASN A 164 7.86 1.93 -9.33
N VAL A 165 6.88 2.24 -10.17
CA VAL A 165 7.10 2.99 -11.43
C VAL A 165 7.65 4.38 -11.13
N MET A 166 7.01 5.12 -10.23
CA MET A 166 7.46 6.47 -9.83
C MET A 166 8.87 6.46 -9.25
N ALA A 167 9.22 5.40 -8.52
CA ALA A 167 10.57 5.18 -7.98
C ALA A 167 11.59 4.67 -9.03
N GLY A 168 11.19 4.44 -10.30
CA GLY A 168 12.09 4.01 -11.35
C GLY A 168 12.49 2.54 -11.35
N ARG A 169 11.77 1.69 -10.59
CA ARG A 169 12.14 0.29 -10.32
C ARG A 169 11.58 -0.72 -11.32
N THR A 170 10.80 -0.29 -12.31
CA THR A 170 9.97 -1.20 -13.13
C THR A 170 10.37 -1.29 -14.59
N GLY A 171 11.27 -0.43 -15.06
CA GLY A 171 11.53 -0.28 -16.50
C GLY A 171 10.35 0.37 -17.24
N GLU A 172 10.25 0.12 -18.55
CA GLU A 172 9.19 0.67 -19.41
C GLU A 172 7.93 -0.22 -19.40
N ALA A 173 6.78 0.38 -19.70
CA ALA A 173 5.54 -0.36 -19.86
C ALA A 173 5.55 -1.13 -21.18
N GLY A 174 5.22 -2.42 -21.13
CA GLY A 174 4.95 -3.23 -22.30
C GLY A 174 3.57 -2.97 -22.92
N GLU A 175 3.25 -3.69 -24.02
CA GLU A 175 2.02 -3.49 -24.80
C GLU A 175 0.74 -3.67 -23.98
N GLU A 176 0.68 -4.65 -23.09
CA GLU A 176 -0.47 -4.91 -22.21
C GLU A 176 -0.45 -4.06 -20.93
N GLY A 177 0.53 -3.14 -20.79
CA GLY A 177 0.71 -2.29 -19.61
C GLY A 177 1.31 -2.97 -18.42
N ARG A 178 1.89 -4.12 -18.60
CA ARG A 178 2.78 -4.76 -17.64
C ARG A 178 4.17 -4.16 -17.79
N TYR A 179 4.85 -3.98 -16.68
CA TYR A 179 6.21 -3.46 -16.63
C TYR A 179 7.19 -4.63 -16.58
N GLY A 180 8.18 -4.63 -17.48
CA GLY A 180 9.13 -5.74 -17.64
C GLY A 180 10.03 -6.00 -16.42
N GLY A 181 10.20 -5.01 -15.54
CA GLY A 181 10.96 -5.14 -14.28
C GLY A 181 10.16 -5.72 -13.11
N LEU A 182 8.89 -6.08 -13.30
CA LEU A 182 8.05 -6.70 -12.27
C LEU A 182 7.79 -8.17 -12.58
N THR A 183 7.84 -9.01 -11.55
CA THR A 183 7.34 -10.38 -11.60
C THR A 183 5.87 -10.38 -11.20
N TYR A 184 5.00 -10.79 -12.11
CA TYR A 184 3.57 -10.89 -11.88
C TYR A 184 3.20 -12.31 -11.45
N LEU A 185 2.47 -12.42 -10.33
CA LEU A 185 2.02 -13.67 -9.73
C LEU A 185 0.51 -13.83 -9.99
N PRO A 186 0.10 -14.63 -10.99
CA PRO A 186 -1.31 -14.76 -11.32
C PRO A 186 -2.14 -15.28 -10.14
N ILE A 187 -3.28 -14.65 -9.89
CA ILE A 187 -4.31 -15.11 -8.95
C ILE A 187 -5.67 -15.06 -9.65
N SER A 188 -6.16 -16.24 -10.02
CA SER A 188 -7.38 -16.40 -10.79
C SER A 188 -8.20 -17.59 -10.29
N ALA A 189 -9.39 -17.78 -10.84
CA ALA A 189 -10.21 -18.94 -10.54
C ALA A 189 -9.49 -20.26 -10.88
N ASP A 190 -8.66 -20.27 -11.94
CA ASP A 190 -7.95 -21.47 -12.39
C ASP A 190 -6.94 -22.00 -11.38
N ASN A 191 -6.40 -21.13 -10.52
CA ASN A 191 -5.48 -21.52 -9.45
C ASN A 191 -6.06 -21.33 -8.04
N GLY A 192 -7.41 -21.25 -7.94
CA GLY A 192 -8.10 -21.06 -6.67
C GLY A 192 -7.78 -19.73 -5.99
N PHE A 193 -7.42 -18.72 -6.76
CA PHE A 193 -6.97 -17.39 -6.29
C PHE A 193 -5.75 -17.44 -5.36
N ALA A 194 -4.94 -18.51 -5.45
CA ALA A 194 -3.72 -18.66 -4.67
C ALA A 194 -2.50 -18.21 -5.49
N ALA A 195 -1.79 -17.20 -5.02
CA ALA A 195 -0.55 -16.76 -5.63
C ALA A 195 0.51 -17.86 -5.50
N GLN A 196 1.11 -18.24 -6.62
CA GLN A 196 2.18 -19.25 -6.65
C GLN A 196 3.53 -18.59 -6.37
N ILE A 197 4.35 -19.31 -5.62
CA ILE A 197 5.74 -18.90 -5.35
C ILE A 197 6.51 -18.87 -6.67
N PRO A 198 7.21 -17.75 -7.00
CA PRO A 198 7.95 -17.64 -8.25
C PRO A 198 9.13 -18.62 -8.31
N SER A 199 9.44 -19.11 -9.51
CA SER A 199 10.63 -19.94 -9.75
C SER A 199 11.93 -19.13 -9.62
N GLU A 200 11.89 -17.89 -10.12
CA GLU A 200 13.02 -16.98 -10.05
C GLU A 200 13.06 -16.23 -8.70
N PRO A 201 14.26 -15.99 -8.16
CA PRO A 201 14.39 -15.22 -6.93
C PRO A 201 13.85 -13.81 -7.09
N VAL A 202 13.09 -13.33 -6.11
CA VAL A 202 12.63 -11.94 -5.98
C VAL A 202 13.03 -11.41 -4.62
N ASP A 203 13.20 -10.10 -4.50
CA ASP A 203 13.73 -9.46 -3.29
C ASP A 203 12.61 -8.82 -2.47
N LEU A 204 11.61 -8.21 -3.14
CA LEU A 204 10.43 -7.61 -2.51
C LEU A 204 9.16 -8.31 -3.01
N ILE A 205 8.27 -8.71 -2.11
CA ILE A 205 7.05 -9.45 -2.42
C ILE A 205 5.87 -8.70 -1.83
N TYR A 206 5.00 -8.15 -2.69
CA TYR A 206 3.74 -7.56 -2.23
C TYR A 206 2.65 -8.61 -2.16
N LEU A 207 2.12 -8.82 -0.97
CA LEU A 207 0.97 -9.68 -0.71
C LEU A 207 -0.13 -8.87 -0.03
N CYS A 208 -1.35 -8.99 -0.49
CA CYS A 208 -2.52 -8.36 0.11
C CYS A 208 -3.57 -9.44 0.40
N PHE A 209 -3.89 -9.65 1.68
CA PHE A 209 -4.93 -10.60 2.07
C PHE A 209 -5.73 -10.09 3.28
N PRO A 210 -7.05 -10.00 3.16
CA PRO A 210 -7.87 -10.22 1.94
C PRO A 210 -7.43 -9.35 0.77
N ASN A 211 -7.39 -9.93 -0.44
CA ASN A 211 -6.81 -9.26 -1.60
C ASN A 211 -7.72 -8.18 -2.20
N ASN A 212 -7.14 -7.07 -2.57
CA ASN A 212 -7.74 -6.09 -3.47
C ASN A 212 -7.15 -6.29 -4.88
N PRO A 213 -7.97 -6.68 -5.92
CA PRO A 213 -9.43 -6.55 -5.97
C PRO A 213 -10.25 -7.84 -5.79
N THR A 214 -9.65 -9.01 -5.61
CA THR A 214 -10.36 -10.30 -5.73
C THR A 214 -11.15 -10.71 -4.49
N GLY A 215 -10.82 -10.16 -3.32
CA GLY A 215 -11.36 -10.60 -2.03
C GLY A 215 -10.79 -11.94 -1.54
N ALA A 216 -9.84 -12.53 -2.27
CA ALA A 216 -9.21 -13.79 -1.88
C ALA A 216 -8.49 -13.65 -0.53
N VAL A 217 -8.53 -14.72 0.24
CA VAL A 217 -7.83 -14.87 1.52
C VAL A 217 -6.73 -15.92 1.39
N ALA A 218 -5.78 -15.94 2.32
CA ALA A 218 -4.74 -16.96 2.36
C ALA A 218 -4.88 -17.82 3.60
N THR A 219 -4.62 -19.14 3.46
CA THR A 219 -4.53 -20.05 4.60
C THR A 219 -3.19 -19.90 5.32
N LYS A 220 -3.09 -20.49 6.52
CA LYS A 220 -1.83 -20.54 7.26
C LYS A 220 -0.73 -21.25 6.48
N GLU A 221 -1.08 -22.34 5.78
CA GLU A 221 -0.15 -23.11 4.97
C GLU A 221 0.37 -22.30 3.77
N GLN A 222 -0.51 -21.54 3.12
CA GLN A 222 -0.13 -20.66 2.02
C GLN A 222 0.81 -19.55 2.49
N LEU A 223 0.48 -18.86 3.59
CA LEU A 223 1.36 -17.84 4.15
C LEU A 223 2.68 -18.44 4.66
N LYS A 224 2.65 -19.65 5.24
CA LYS A 224 3.86 -20.37 5.67
C LYS A 224 4.80 -20.61 4.49
N ALA A 225 4.27 -21.06 3.36
CA ALA A 225 5.08 -21.27 2.15
C ALA A 225 5.76 -19.96 1.68
N TRP A 226 5.06 -18.83 1.76
CA TRP A 226 5.63 -17.52 1.44
C TRP A 226 6.72 -17.09 2.42
N VAL A 227 6.49 -17.29 3.72
CA VAL A 227 7.48 -16.99 4.76
C VAL A 227 8.74 -17.86 4.61
N ASP A 228 8.56 -19.16 4.34
CA ASP A 228 9.69 -20.08 4.12
C ASP A 228 10.48 -19.70 2.86
N TYR A 229 9.79 -19.35 1.77
CA TYR A 229 10.43 -18.84 0.57
C TYR A 229 11.23 -17.57 0.87
N ALA A 230 10.61 -16.58 1.50
CA ALA A 230 11.24 -15.29 1.80
C ALA A 230 12.49 -15.48 2.67
N ARG A 231 12.42 -16.29 3.72
CA ARG A 231 13.56 -16.63 4.57
C ARG A 231 14.67 -17.36 3.79
N SER A 232 14.30 -18.30 2.91
CA SER A 232 15.29 -19.07 2.12
C SER A 232 16.02 -18.24 1.08
N LYS A 233 15.38 -17.15 0.58
CA LYS A 233 15.91 -16.28 -0.48
C LYS A 233 16.46 -14.96 0.04
N GLY A 234 16.24 -14.63 1.32
CA GLY A 234 16.53 -13.31 1.88
C GLY A 234 15.60 -12.22 1.35
N SER A 235 14.38 -12.59 0.97
CA SER A 235 13.36 -11.66 0.46
C SER A 235 12.61 -10.98 1.60
N LEU A 236 12.02 -9.81 1.31
CA LEU A 236 11.13 -9.09 2.21
C LEU A 236 9.69 -9.17 1.71
N ILE A 237 8.77 -9.61 2.56
CA ILE A 237 7.33 -9.56 2.31
C ILE A 237 6.80 -8.22 2.81
N LEU A 238 6.14 -7.47 1.92
CA LEU A 238 5.33 -6.30 2.21
C LEU A 238 3.87 -6.76 2.24
N PHE A 239 3.37 -7.02 3.44
CA PHE A 239 2.07 -7.63 3.66
C PHE A 239 1.01 -6.57 3.96
N ASP A 240 0.04 -6.39 3.06
CA ASP A 240 -1.07 -5.47 3.25
C ASP A 240 -2.29 -6.20 3.82
N ALA A 241 -2.64 -5.89 5.06
CA ALA A 241 -3.76 -6.45 5.79
C ALA A 241 -4.88 -5.41 6.03
N ALA A 242 -5.05 -4.44 5.12
CA ALA A 242 -6.06 -3.38 5.27
C ALA A 242 -7.49 -3.90 5.37
N TYR A 243 -7.76 -5.13 4.93
CA TYR A 243 -9.08 -5.77 4.94
C TYR A 243 -9.20 -6.92 5.96
N GLU A 244 -8.23 -7.11 6.85
CA GLU A 244 -8.20 -8.24 7.78
C GLU A 244 -9.45 -8.36 8.66
N ALA A 245 -10.05 -7.23 9.04
CA ALA A 245 -11.24 -7.19 9.88
C ALA A 245 -12.47 -7.83 9.21
N PHE A 246 -12.45 -8.05 7.90
CA PHE A 246 -13.53 -8.70 7.16
C PHE A 246 -13.37 -10.22 7.04
N ILE A 247 -12.27 -10.80 7.54
CA ILE A 247 -12.10 -12.24 7.64
C ILE A 247 -13.10 -12.78 8.67
N GLN A 248 -14.00 -13.66 8.24
CA GLN A 248 -15.05 -14.24 9.07
C GLN A 248 -14.72 -15.66 9.56
N ASP A 249 -13.86 -16.37 8.82
CA ASP A 249 -13.43 -17.70 9.20
C ASP A 249 -12.30 -17.62 10.25
N PRO A 250 -12.54 -18.08 11.48
CA PRO A 250 -11.56 -18.00 12.57
C PRO A 250 -10.32 -18.88 12.36
N SER A 251 -10.34 -19.79 11.39
CA SER A 251 -9.18 -20.62 11.05
C SER A 251 -8.15 -19.88 10.20
N LEU A 252 -8.55 -18.78 9.55
CA LEU A 252 -7.69 -18.00 8.68
C LEU A 252 -6.86 -16.96 9.48
N PRO A 253 -5.60 -16.73 9.10
CA PRO A 253 -4.76 -15.75 9.76
C PRO A 253 -5.23 -14.33 9.44
N HIS A 254 -5.22 -13.46 10.44
CA HIS A 254 -5.49 -12.02 10.32
C HIS A 254 -4.19 -11.20 10.20
N SER A 255 -3.07 -11.82 10.49
CA SER A 255 -1.73 -11.20 10.42
C SER A 255 -0.73 -12.20 9.86
N ILE A 256 0.25 -11.70 9.10
CA ILE A 256 1.38 -12.53 8.68
C ILE A 256 2.20 -12.99 9.91
N PHE A 257 2.16 -12.23 11.00
CA PHE A 257 2.89 -12.56 12.23
C PHE A 257 2.28 -13.71 13.05
N GLU A 258 1.13 -14.24 12.63
CA GLU A 258 0.64 -15.54 13.12
C GLU A 258 1.45 -16.72 12.54
N ILE A 259 2.30 -16.46 11.54
CA ILE A 259 3.12 -17.46 10.87
C ILE A 259 4.54 -17.42 11.45
N GLU A 260 5.00 -18.57 11.92
CA GLU A 260 6.35 -18.72 12.46
C GLU A 260 7.41 -18.32 11.42
N GLY A 261 8.37 -17.47 11.85
CA GLY A 261 9.44 -16.94 11.02
C GLY A 261 9.10 -15.65 10.28
N ALA A 262 7.84 -15.20 10.25
CA ALA A 262 7.44 -13.98 9.54
C ALA A 262 8.15 -12.72 10.07
N ARG A 263 8.43 -12.64 11.37
CA ARG A 263 9.17 -11.53 11.98
C ARG A 263 10.57 -11.30 11.41
N GLU A 264 11.14 -12.31 10.75
CA GLU A 264 12.48 -12.25 10.15
C GLU A 264 12.46 -11.70 8.73
N CYS A 265 11.28 -11.68 8.07
CA CYS A 265 11.18 -11.40 6.64
C CYS A 265 9.91 -10.65 6.20
N ALA A 266 9.13 -10.06 7.11
CA ALA A 266 7.91 -9.35 6.76
C ALA A 266 7.77 -8.00 7.46
N ILE A 267 7.17 -7.04 6.73
CA ILE A 267 6.59 -5.80 7.23
C ILE A 267 5.10 -5.87 6.94
N GLU A 268 4.25 -5.46 7.91
CA GLU A 268 2.80 -5.49 7.76
C GLU A 268 2.21 -4.09 7.78
N PHE A 269 1.36 -3.79 6.78
CA PHE A 269 0.59 -2.56 6.71
C PHE A 269 -0.84 -2.78 7.18
N ARG A 270 -1.34 -1.91 8.04
CA ARG A 270 -2.69 -1.91 8.59
C ARG A 270 -3.37 -0.58 8.36
N SER A 271 -4.70 -0.57 8.28
CA SER A 271 -5.46 0.64 8.02
C SER A 271 -6.78 0.67 8.78
N PHE A 272 -7.08 1.79 9.41
CA PHE A 272 -8.40 2.07 9.95
C PHE A 272 -9.39 2.60 8.90
N SER A 273 -8.95 2.75 7.64
CA SER A 273 -9.81 3.23 6.56
C SER A 273 -11.04 2.36 6.36
N LYS A 274 -10.92 1.03 6.52
CA LYS A 274 -12.00 0.08 6.23
C LYS A 274 -12.77 -0.32 7.48
N ASN A 275 -12.09 -0.80 8.51
CA ASN A 275 -12.71 -1.30 9.74
C ASN A 275 -13.34 -0.20 10.61
N ALA A 276 -12.75 1.00 10.66
CA ALA A 276 -13.28 2.14 11.43
C ALA A 276 -14.00 3.19 10.57
N GLY A 277 -14.05 3.01 9.24
CA GLY A 277 -14.66 4.00 8.33
C GLY A 277 -13.80 5.23 8.08
N PHE A 278 -12.50 5.18 8.32
CA PHE A 278 -11.58 6.33 8.28
C PHE A 278 -11.03 6.63 6.88
N THR A 279 -11.76 6.31 5.80
CA THR A 279 -11.34 6.64 4.43
C THR A 279 -11.10 8.15 4.23
N GLY A 280 -11.87 8.99 4.89
CA GLY A 280 -11.73 10.45 4.87
C GLY A 280 -11.01 11.05 6.09
N THR A 281 -10.96 10.34 7.22
CA THR A 281 -10.35 10.80 8.48
C THR A 281 -8.84 10.58 8.50
N ARG A 282 -8.38 9.48 7.91
CA ARG A 282 -6.99 9.05 7.78
C ARG A 282 -6.36 8.58 9.10
N CYS A 283 -6.14 7.29 9.22
CA CYS A 283 -5.29 6.68 10.24
C CYS A 283 -4.88 5.28 9.79
N ALA A 284 -3.64 4.93 9.99
CA ALA A 284 -3.08 3.62 9.68
C ALA A 284 -1.87 3.36 10.58
N PHE A 285 -1.27 2.19 10.43
CA PHE A 285 0.01 1.89 11.04
C PHE A 285 0.76 0.82 10.27
N THR A 286 2.07 0.84 10.42
CA THR A 286 2.99 -0.17 9.88
C THR A 286 3.67 -0.89 11.02
N VAL A 287 3.81 -2.20 10.91
CA VAL A 287 4.55 -3.04 11.86
C VAL A 287 5.87 -3.45 11.24
N VAL A 288 6.96 -3.04 11.89
CA VAL A 288 8.34 -3.38 11.51
C VAL A 288 9.01 -4.11 12.67
N PRO A 289 9.19 -5.43 12.58
CA PRO A 289 9.81 -6.20 13.66
C PRO A 289 11.27 -5.76 13.93
N LYS A 290 11.63 -5.63 15.20
CA LYS A 290 13.00 -5.24 15.63
C LYS A 290 14.11 -6.17 15.11
N GLY A 291 13.79 -7.43 14.88
CA GLY A 291 14.73 -8.43 14.38
C GLY A 291 14.95 -8.41 12.87
N LEU A 292 14.16 -7.62 12.14
CA LEU A 292 14.25 -7.53 10.68
C LEU A 292 15.59 -6.92 10.25
N LYS A 293 16.27 -7.57 9.32
CA LYS A 293 17.60 -7.16 8.84
C LYS A 293 17.59 -6.98 7.34
N GLY A 294 18.33 -5.99 6.87
CA GLY A 294 18.65 -5.76 5.48
C GLY A 294 20.15 -5.52 5.29
N THR A 295 20.60 -5.62 4.05
CA THR A 295 21.97 -5.27 3.66
C THR A 295 21.96 -3.88 3.01
N ALA A 296 22.84 -2.98 3.45
CA ALA A 296 23.01 -1.71 2.78
C ALA A 296 23.56 -1.95 1.36
N ALA A 297 22.92 -1.37 0.35
CA ALA A 297 23.51 -1.27 -0.98
C ALA A 297 24.62 -0.22 -0.95
N ASN A 298 25.81 -0.57 -1.43
CA ASN A 298 26.95 0.33 -1.56
C ASN A 298 26.86 1.10 -2.88
#